data_793fd4b84c4fee87c004a092d39c7c27
#
_entry.id   793fd4b84c4fee87c004a092d39c7c27
#
_cell.length_a   1.000
_cell.length_b   1.000
_cell.length_c   1.000
_cell.angle_alpha   90.00
_cell.angle_beta   90.00
_cell.angle_gamma   90.00
#
_symmetry.space_group_name_H-M   'P 1'
#
loop_
_entity.id
_entity.type
_entity.pdbx_description
1 polymer ?
#
loop_
_entity_poly.entity_id
_entity_poly.type
_entity_poly.pdbx_seq_one_letter_code
_entity_poly.pdbx_strand_id
1 'polypeptide(L)'
;MPQYRSRTSTAGRNMAGARALWRATGMTDADFEKPIVAVVNSFTQFVPGHVHLKDMGQLVAREIEAAGGVAKEFNTIAVDDGIAMGHDGMLYSLPSRDIIADSVEYMVNAHCADAMVCISNCDKITPGMLNAAMRLNIPVVFVSGGPMEAGKTALSEHKLDLVDAMVIAADTSADDEKVAAYERSACPTCGSCSGMFTANSMNCLTEALGLSLPGNGSLLATHSDREALFLEAGRLIVELTRRWYVEDDANALPRTIANRAAFENAMSLDIAMGGSTNTILHLLAAAQEAELDFTMADIDVLSRQVPQLCKVAPSTPKYHMEDVHRAGGVLAILGELARSDRLNLDCVTVHSKSIGDAIEAWDIAVSDNPIAHERFSAGPAGIPTQQAFSQSTRWPSLDLDRAEGCIRSNEHAYSTEGGLAVLFGNIAEDGCVVKTAGVEDELLTFSGPAHLCESQEAAVADILKDRVQEGAVVIVRYEGPRGGPGMQEMLYPTSYLKSKGLGKACALVTDGRFSGGTSGLSIGHVSPEAAAGGAIALVLDGDTVNIDIPNRRIDVALSTEALAERRLQQERRVRPYTPEQARPRQVSPALKFYAKTVTSADRGAVRDLSLLDD
;
A
#
# COMPACT_ATOMS: atom_id res chain seq x y z
N MET A 1 -29.07 21.17 -4.04
CA MET A 1 -28.47 20.82 -2.73
C MET A 1 -28.90 19.42 -2.35
N PRO A 2 -28.04 18.47 -2.21
CA PRO A 2 -28.36 17.13 -1.75
C PRO A 2 -28.85 17.19 -0.30
N GLN A 3 -29.75 16.26 0.07
CA GLN A 3 -30.18 16.13 1.45
C GLN A 3 -29.25 15.17 2.18
N TYR A 4 -29.08 15.35 3.49
CA TYR A 4 -28.40 14.36 4.32
C TYR A 4 -29.00 12.97 4.11
N ARG A 5 -28.19 11.96 3.85
CA ARG A 5 -28.58 10.55 3.67
C ARG A 5 -29.24 10.03 4.95
N SER A 6 -28.74 10.47 6.11
CA SER A 6 -29.24 10.11 7.44
C SER A 6 -30.70 10.48 7.65
N ARG A 7 -31.25 11.46 6.90
CA ARG A 7 -32.68 11.80 6.93
C ARG A 7 -33.59 10.62 6.61
N THR A 8 -33.10 9.63 5.88
CA THR A 8 -33.81 8.38 5.60
C THR A 8 -34.25 7.67 6.89
N SER A 9 -33.44 7.71 7.95
CA SER A 9 -33.73 7.03 9.23
C SER A 9 -34.04 8.01 10.38
N THR A 10 -33.70 9.30 10.24
CA THR A 10 -33.89 10.31 11.29
C THR A 10 -35.15 11.16 11.11
N ALA A 11 -35.76 11.19 9.91
CA ALA A 11 -36.90 12.05 9.62
C ALA A 11 -38.19 11.25 9.31
N GLY A 12 -39.32 11.96 9.40
CA GLY A 12 -40.63 11.43 9.04
C GLY A 12 -41.28 10.50 10.08
N ARG A 13 -42.62 10.49 10.08
CA ARG A 13 -43.39 9.71 11.07
C ARG A 13 -43.13 8.19 10.98
N ASN A 14 -42.95 7.67 9.77
CA ASN A 14 -42.72 6.25 9.53
C ASN A 14 -41.41 5.73 10.12
N MET A 15 -40.40 6.63 10.35
CA MET A 15 -39.13 6.30 10.93
C MET A 15 -39.09 6.40 12.46
N ALA A 16 -40.23 6.44 13.13
CA ALA A 16 -40.28 6.48 14.59
C ALA A 16 -39.58 5.26 15.24
N GLY A 17 -39.68 4.07 14.63
CA GLY A 17 -38.94 2.87 15.07
C GLY A 17 -37.44 3.02 14.96
N ALA A 18 -36.94 3.52 13.82
CA ALA A 18 -35.51 3.80 13.63
C ALA A 18 -34.99 4.81 14.64
N ARG A 19 -35.73 5.92 14.85
CA ARG A 19 -35.35 6.92 15.87
C ARG A 19 -35.36 6.36 17.29
N ALA A 20 -36.28 5.45 17.62
CA ALA A 20 -36.26 4.80 18.92
C ALA A 20 -34.97 3.99 19.14
N LEU A 21 -34.48 3.30 18.10
CA LEU A 21 -33.20 2.59 18.14
C LEU A 21 -32.00 3.56 18.19
N TRP A 22 -32.02 4.64 17.42
CA TRP A 22 -31.01 5.70 17.50
C TRP A 22 -30.92 6.32 18.91
N ARG A 23 -32.07 6.52 19.59
CA ARG A 23 -32.08 6.95 20.99
C ARG A 23 -31.42 5.94 21.92
N ALA A 24 -31.62 4.66 21.69
CA ALA A 24 -30.97 3.58 22.44
C ALA A 24 -29.44 3.57 22.25
N THR A 25 -28.93 4.17 21.18
CA THR A 25 -27.49 4.42 20.97
C THR A 25 -27.01 5.78 21.50
N GLY A 26 -27.83 6.50 22.25
CA GLY A 26 -27.48 7.77 22.89
C GLY A 26 -27.87 9.04 22.15
N MET A 27 -28.51 8.96 20.95
CA MET A 27 -28.97 10.17 20.25
C MET A 27 -30.16 10.84 20.96
N THR A 28 -30.18 12.16 20.96
CA THR A 28 -31.22 13.02 21.51
C THR A 28 -32.05 13.68 20.40
N ASP A 29 -33.09 14.43 20.77
CA ASP A 29 -33.90 15.18 19.80
C ASP A 29 -33.09 16.18 18.99
N ALA A 30 -32.08 16.80 19.61
CA ALA A 30 -31.19 17.77 18.96
C ALA A 30 -30.26 17.14 17.92
N ASP A 31 -30.08 15.83 17.92
CA ASP A 31 -29.13 15.13 17.04
C ASP A 31 -29.77 14.70 15.72
N PHE A 32 -31.12 14.60 15.67
CA PHE A 32 -31.80 14.13 14.45
C PHE A 32 -31.75 15.11 13.27
N GLU A 33 -31.36 16.34 13.48
CA GLU A 33 -31.17 17.35 12.42
C GLU A 33 -29.69 17.49 11.99
N LYS A 34 -28.76 16.84 12.69
CA LYS A 34 -27.33 16.89 12.41
C LYS A 34 -26.93 15.77 11.44
N PRO A 35 -25.82 15.95 10.69
CA PRO A 35 -25.27 14.86 9.88
C PRO A 35 -24.71 13.74 10.76
N ILE A 36 -24.88 12.49 10.33
CA ILE A 36 -24.26 11.32 10.96
C ILE A 36 -22.96 11.03 10.23
N VAL A 37 -21.85 11.10 10.96
CA VAL A 37 -20.50 10.80 10.46
C VAL A 37 -20.06 9.43 10.97
N ALA A 38 -19.75 8.53 10.07
CA ALA A 38 -19.17 7.23 10.41
C ALA A 38 -17.69 7.38 10.76
N VAL A 39 -17.29 6.94 11.94
CA VAL A 39 -15.88 6.80 12.32
C VAL A 39 -15.49 5.34 12.05
N VAL A 40 -14.84 5.13 10.92
CA VAL A 40 -14.42 3.81 10.44
C VAL A 40 -13.04 3.50 11.02
N ASN A 41 -13.01 2.78 12.12
CA ASN A 41 -11.78 2.39 12.79
C ASN A 41 -11.35 0.97 12.36
N SER A 42 -10.11 0.61 12.62
CA SER A 42 -9.54 -0.71 12.33
C SER A 42 -8.71 -1.27 13.49
N PHE A 43 -9.05 -0.88 14.71
CA PHE A 43 -8.40 -1.39 15.91
C PHE A 43 -8.42 -2.92 15.98
N THR A 44 -7.27 -3.51 16.28
CA THR A 44 -7.12 -4.92 16.63
C THR A 44 -5.86 -5.12 17.47
N GLN A 45 -5.81 -6.18 18.27
CA GLN A 45 -4.61 -6.59 19.02
C GLN A 45 -3.67 -7.48 18.19
N PHE A 46 -4.04 -7.88 16.99
CA PHE A 46 -3.25 -8.75 16.10
C PHE A 46 -2.24 -8.00 15.23
N VAL A 47 -2.33 -6.66 15.12
CA VAL A 47 -1.54 -5.87 14.15
C VAL A 47 -0.78 -4.77 14.89
N PRO A 48 0.56 -4.74 14.86
CA PRO A 48 1.37 -3.70 15.54
C PRO A 48 0.98 -2.27 15.15
N GLY A 49 0.61 -2.08 13.89
CA GLY A 49 0.12 -0.80 13.37
C GLY A 49 -1.25 -0.38 13.88
N HIS A 50 -1.99 -1.26 14.57
CA HIS A 50 -3.38 -1.05 14.96
C HIS A 50 -3.67 -1.20 16.46
N VAL A 51 -2.73 -1.74 17.25
CA VAL A 51 -2.92 -1.96 18.70
C VAL A 51 -3.22 -0.67 19.48
N HIS A 52 -2.74 0.47 18.98
CA HIS A 52 -2.92 1.78 19.58
C HIS A 52 -4.16 2.54 19.08
N LEU A 53 -4.88 2.01 18.07
CA LEU A 53 -6.02 2.71 17.47
C LEU A 53 -7.31 2.63 18.30
N LYS A 54 -7.33 1.86 19.40
CA LYS A 54 -8.53 1.60 20.21
C LYS A 54 -9.27 2.88 20.60
N ASP A 55 -8.56 3.88 21.08
CA ASP A 55 -9.15 5.11 21.61
C ASP A 55 -9.11 6.27 20.60
N MET A 56 -8.51 6.06 19.41
CA MET A 56 -8.39 7.10 18.37
C MET A 56 -9.74 7.48 17.78
N GLY A 57 -10.66 6.52 17.64
CA GLY A 57 -12.03 6.78 17.19
C GLY A 57 -12.76 7.73 18.14
N GLN A 58 -12.53 7.62 19.45
CA GLN A 58 -13.13 8.50 20.45
C GLN A 58 -12.56 9.92 20.43
N LEU A 59 -11.29 10.11 20.05
CA LEU A 59 -10.71 11.43 19.81
C LEU A 59 -11.41 12.13 18.65
N VAL A 60 -11.54 11.43 17.52
CA VAL A 60 -12.24 11.94 16.33
C VAL A 60 -13.72 12.20 16.63
N ALA A 61 -14.39 11.27 17.32
CA ALA A 61 -15.82 11.41 17.66
C ALA A 61 -16.12 12.68 18.46
N ARG A 62 -15.29 12.98 19.48
CA ARG A 62 -15.45 14.22 20.29
C ARG A 62 -15.34 15.48 19.44
N GLU A 63 -14.42 15.53 18.48
CA GLU A 63 -14.28 16.70 17.60
C GLU A 63 -15.44 16.82 16.60
N ILE A 64 -15.94 15.69 16.08
CA ILE A 64 -17.13 15.67 15.22
C ILE A 64 -18.34 16.22 15.99
N GLU A 65 -18.55 15.78 17.23
CA GLU A 65 -19.65 16.24 18.07
C GLU A 65 -19.51 17.72 18.43
N ALA A 66 -18.30 18.17 18.79
CA ALA A 66 -18.01 19.57 19.06
C ALA A 66 -18.23 20.48 17.84
N ALA A 67 -17.96 19.97 16.62
CA ALA A 67 -18.18 20.66 15.35
C ALA A 67 -19.65 20.61 14.88
N GLY A 68 -20.55 19.91 15.58
CA GLY A 68 -21.98 19.88 15.30
C GLY A 68 -22.46 18.67 14.48
N GLY A 69 -21.65 17.63 14.32
CA GLY A 69 -22.05 16.33 13.77
C GLY A 69 -22.50 15.35 14.84
N VAL A 70 -22.87 14.14 14.42
CA VAL A 70 -23.11 12.97 15.26
C VAL A 70 -22.15 11.89 14.85
N ALA A 71 -21.22 11.52 15.73
CA ALA A 71 -20.26 10.45 15.45
C ALA A 71 -20.84 9.06 15.77
N LYS A 72 -20.60 8.11 14.85
CA LYS A 72 -20.92 6.69 15.08
C LYS A 72 -19.71 5.84 14.65
N GLU A 73 -19.04 5.24 15.64
CA GLU A 73 -17.85 4.44 15.44
C GLU A 73 -18.21 2.96 15.21
N PHE A 74 -17.47 2.35 14.28
CA PHE A 74 -17.39 0.88 14.14
C PHE A 74 -15.98 0.47 13.69
N ASN A 75 -15.65 -0.82 13.89
CA ASN A 75 -14.37 -1.38 13.45
C ASN A 75 -14.58 -2.32 12.28
N THR A 76 -13.69 -2.23 11.27
CA THR A 76 -13.48 -3.28 10.29
C THR A 76 -12.36 -4.23 10.74
N ILE A 77 -12.16 -5.34 10.03
CA ILE A 77 -11.06 -6.27 10.29
C ILE A 77 -9.73 -5.67 9.86
N ALA A 78 -8.63 -6.18 10.45
CA ALA A 78 -7.28 -5.94 9.97
C ALA A 78 -6.47 -7.24 10.04
N VAL A 79 -5.78 -7.58 8.95
CA VAL A 79 -4.85 -8.72 8.86
C VAL A 79 -3.44 -8.17 8.76
N ASP A 80 -2.50 -8.73 9.52
CA ASP A 80 -1.09 -8.35 9.49
C ASP A 80 -0.33 -9.17 8.46
N ASP A 81 0.23 -8.49 7.46
CA ASP A 81 1.01 -9.14 6.41
C ASP A 81 2.34 -9.68 6.95
N GLY A 82 2.98 -8.96 7.88
CA GLY A 82 4.25 -9.36 8.47
C GLY A 82 4.14 -10.65 9.29
N ILE A 83 3.13 -10.74 10.17
CA ILE A 83 2.86 -11.95 10.97
C ILE A 83 2.40 -13.11 10.09
N ALA A 84 1.67 -12.84 9.01
CA ALA A 84 1.19 -13.85 8.07
C ALA A 84 2.26 -14.30 7.05
N MET A 85 3.40 -13.63 6.99
CA MET A 85 4.46 -13.89 6.01
C MET A 85 5.05 -15.30 6.16
N GLY A 86 5.18 -16.01 5.03
CA GLY A 86 5.85 -17.32 4.97
C GLY A 86 5.00 -18.53 5.38
N HIS A 87 3.70 -18.36 5.58
CA HIS A 87 2.77 -19.46 5.84
C HIS A 87 1.38 -19.20 5.23
N ASP A 88 0.47 -20.17 5.28
CA ASP A 88 -0.87 -20.12 4.66
C ASP A 88 -1.74 -18.92 5.13
N GLY A 89 -1.41 -18.27 6.25
CA GLY A 89 -2.06 -17.04 6.70
C GLY A 89 -1.96 -15.91 5.67
N MET A 90 -0.89 -15.88 4.88
CA MET A 90 -0.67 -14.86 3.86
C MET A 90 -1.69 -14.88 2.72
N LEU A 91 -2.34 -16.02 2.49
CA LEU A 91 -3.43 -16.16 1.51
C LEU A 91 -4.65 -15.28 1.85
N TYR A 92 -4.82 -14.90 3.12
CA TYR A 92 -5.95 -14.08 3.58
C TYR A 92 -5.67 -12.58 3.51
N SER A 93 -4.42 -12.17 3.34
CA SER A 93 -4.02 -10.76 3.35
C SER A 93 -4.74 -9.96 2.25
N LEU A 94 -4.46 -10.20 0.97
CA LEU A 94 -5.08 -9.45 -0.12
C LEU A 94 -6.61 -9.57 -0.18
N PRO A 95 -7.21 -10.76 0.02
CA PRO A 95 -8.68 -10.89 0.07
C PRO A 95 -9.33 -10.06 1.17
N SER A 96 -8.62 -9.77 2.27
CA SER A 96 -9.15 -8.93 3.36
C SER A 96 -9.43 -7.51 2.90
N ARG A 97 -8.72 -6.97 1.89
CA ARG A 97 -8.97 -5.64 1.32
C ARG A 97 -10.41 -5.49 0.82
N ASP A 98 -10.92 -6.48 0.09
CA ASP A 98 -12.28 -6.45 -0.44
C ASP A 98 -13.32 -6.60 0.67
N ILE A 99 -13.04 -7.44 1.68
CA ILE A 99 -13.92 -7.60 2.85
C ILE A 99 -13.97 -6.31 3.68
N ILE A 100 -12.85 -5.63 3.83
CA ILE A 100 -12.79 -4.32 4.49
C ILE A 100 -13.67 -3.32 3.73
N ALA A 101 -13.52 -3.22 2.41
CA ALA A 101 -14.32 -2.35 1.57
C ALA A 101 -15.81 -2.66 1.69
N ASP A 102 -16.18 -3.94 1.60
CA ASP A 102 -17.58 -4.39 1.75
C ASP A 102 -18.12 -4.06 3.15
N SER A 103 -17.36 -4.32 4.22
CA SER A 103 -17.80 -4.05 5.59
C SER A 103 -18.11 -2.56 5.83
N VAL A 104 -17.29 -1.68 5.27
CA VAL A 104 -17.50 -0.23 5.33
C VAL A 104 -18.74 0.18 4.53
N GLU A 105 -18.84 -0.32 3.30
CA GLU A 105 -20.00 -0.08 2.44
C GLU A 105 -21.31 -0.53 3.09
N TYR A 106 -21.36 -1.74 3.66
CA TYR A 106 -22.53 -2.28 4.37
C TYR A 106 -22.94 -1.38 5.55
N MET A 107 -21.98 -1.00 6.40
CA MET A 107 -22.28 -0.19 7.57
C MET A 107 -22.77 1.21 7.18
N VAL A 108 -22.09 1.86 6.26
CA VAL A 108 -22.41 3.22 5.83
C VAL A 108 -23.74 3.27 5.07
N ASN A 109 -24.01 2.33 4.15
CA ASN A 109 -25.24 2.29 3.37
C ASN A 109 -26.45 1.86 4.21
N ALA A 110 -26.32 0.82 5.04
CA ALA A 110 -27.41 0.34 5.87
C ALA A 110 -27.87 1.38 6.90
N HIS A 111 -26.97 2.19 7.44
CA HIS A 111 -27.27 3.22 8.43
C HIS A 111 -27.36 4.63 7.83
N CYS A 112 -27.18 4.76 6.51
CA CYS A 112 -27.28 6.03 5.77
C CYS A 112 -26.39 7.12 6.36
N ALA A 113 -25.11 6.83 6.71
CA ALA A 113 -24.20 7.84 7.17
C ALA A 113 -23.90 8.88 6.06
N ASP A 114 -23.70 10.12 6.44
CA ASP A 114 -23.53 11.27 5.52
C ASP A 114 -22.09 11.46 5.09
N ALA A 115 -21.14 11.08 5.95
CA ALA A 115 -19.71 11.23 5.73
C ALA A 115 -18.94 10.20 6.55
N MET A 116 -17.63 10.08 6.36
CA MET A 116 -16.82 9.17 7.14
C MET A 116 -15.40 9.68 7.42
N VAL A 117 -14.83 9.30 8.56
CA VAL A 117 -13.40 9.39 8.85
C VAL A 117 -12.84 7.98 8.85
N CYS A 118 -11.82 7.73 8.04
CA CYS A 118 -11.16 6.44 7.93
C CYS A 118 -9.87 6.42 8.77
N ILE A 119 -9.86 5.60 9.83
CA ILE A 119 -8.70 5.41 10.72
C ILE A 119 -8.05 4.08 10.34
N SER A 120 -6.98 4.13 9.56
CA SER A 120 -6.27 2.98 9.03
C SER A 120 -4.77 3.09 9.31
N ASN A 121 -4.00 2.04 9.03
CA ASN A 121 -2.55 2.16 9.12
C ASN A 121 -1.79 1.11 8.30
N CYS A 122 -2.28 -0.13 8.17
CA CYS A 122 -1.52 -1.23 7.59
C CYS A 122 -1.94 -1.57 6.16
N ASP A 123 -1.22 -2.49 5.54
CA ASP A 123 -1.11 -2.80 4.11
C ASP A 123 -2.43 -2.91 3.34
N LYS A 124 -3.41 -3.63 3.87
CA LYS A 124 -4.68 -3.90 3.15
C LYS A 124 -5.82 -3.06 3.67
N ILE A 125 -5.64 -2.45 4.85
CA ILE A 125 -6.69 -1.70 5.52
C ILE A 125 -6.87 -0.33 4.86
N THR A 126 -5.77 0.40 4.66
CA THR A 126 -5.81 1.70 3.97
C THR A 126 -6.39 1.56 2.56
N PRO A 127 -5.92 0.65 1.68
CA PRO A 127 -6.53 0.48 0.36
C PRO A 127 -7.95 -0.09 0.41
N GLY A 128 -8.31 -0.93 1.39
CA GLY A 128 -9.69 -1.41 1.56
C GLY A 128 -10.66 -0.28 1.89
N MET A 129 -10.28 0.62 2.80
CA MET A 129 -11.07 1.81 3.12
C MET A 129 -11.10 2.80 1.93
N LEU A 130 -10.00 2.90 1.16
CA LEU A 130 -9.95 3.74 -0.05
C LEU A 130 -10.93 3.22 -1.11
N ASN A 131 -10.98 1.91 -1.34
CA ASN A 131 -11.96 1.31 -2.24
C ASN A 131 -13.39 1.63 -1.79
N ALA A 132 -13.70 1.51 -0.50
CA ALA A 132 -15.01 1.88 0.04
C ALA A 132 -15.32 3.38 -0.16
N ALA A 133 -14.33 4.26 0.05
CA ALA A 133 -14.49 5.68 -0.18
C ALA A 133 -14.84 6.01 -1.63
N MET A 134 -14.18 5.34 -2.58
CA MET A 134 -14.48 5.51 -4.01
C MET A 134 -15.87 4.98 -4.38
N ARG A 135 -16.30 3.82 -3.84
CA ARG A 135 -17.65 3.28 -4.05
C ARG A 135 -18.74 4.20 -3.52
N LEU A 136 -18.59 4.64 -2.27
CA LEU A 136 -19.62 5.41 -1.56
C LEU A 136 -19.73 6.86 -2.05
N ASN A 137 -18.64 7.45 -2.47
CA ASN A 137 -18.52 8.83 -2.94
C ASN A 137 -19.27 9.85 -2.04
N ILE A 138 -19.05 9.76 -0.73
CA ILE A 138 -19.48 10.73 0.29
C ILE A 138 -18.26 11.39 0.91
N PRO A 139 -18.37 12.58 1.54
CA PRO A 139 -17.23 13.26 2.15
C PRO A 139 -16.41 12.32 3.05
N VAL A 140 -15.08 12.33 2.89
CA VAL A 140 -14.17 11.44 3.63
C VAL A 140 -12.86 12.16 3.99
N VAL A 141 -12.32 11.82 5.14
CA VAL A 141 -10.95 12.17 5.55
C VAL A 141 -10.25 10.91 6.03
N PHE A 142 -9.02 10.68 5.56
CA PHE A 142 -8.15 9.61 6.06
C PHE A 142 -7.22 10.16 7.14
N VAL A 143 -7.06 9.41 8.22
CA VAL A 143 -6.05 9.66 9.25
C VAL A 143 -5.42 8.34 9.65
N SER A 144 -4.10 8.21 9.43
CA SER A 144 -3.39 6.96 9.74
C SER A 144 -2.88 6.92 11.18
N GLY A 145 -2.66 5.69 11.67
CA GLY A 145 -2.03 5.47 12.97
C GLY A 145 -0.56 5.88 13.03
N GLY A 146 0.09 6.05 11.88
CA GLY A 146 1.49 6.46 11.76
C GLY A 146 2.50 5.32 11.76
N PRO A 147 3.72 5.57 11.22
CA PRO A 147 4.82 4.62 11.23
C PRO A 147 5.41 4.43 12.63
N MET A 148 5.98 3.25 12.87
CA MET A 148 6.81 3.00 14.06
C MET A 148 8.18 3.65 13.93
N GLU A 149 8.87 3.80 15.06
CA GLU A 149 10.28 4.19 15.09
C GLU A 149 11.16 3.06 14.55
N ALA A 150 12.29 3.40 13.91
CA ALA A 150 13.26 2.41 13.48
C ALA A 150 13.97 1.74 14.67
N GLY A 151 14.24 0.44 14.54
CA GLY A 151 14.88 -0.35 15.57
C GLY A 151 16.36 0.00 15.79
N LYS A 152 16.88 -0.27 16.97
CA LYS A 152 18.31 -0.08 17.30
C LYS A 152 18.80 -1.20 18.23
N THR A 153 20.00 -1.69 17.95
CA THR A 153 20.71 -2.63 18.84
C THR A 153 22.19 -2.29 18.89
N ALA A 154 22.84 -2.62 20.01
CA ALA A 154 24.30 -2.47 20.13
C ALA A 154 25.10 -3.40 19.20
N LEU A 155 24.44 -4.40 18.59
CA LEU A 155 25.05 -5.38 17.69
C LEU A 155 24.99 -4.96 16.21
N SER A 156 24.42 -3.78 15.90
CA SER A 156 24.34 -3.24 14.55
C SER A 156 24.70 -1.76 14.53
N GLU A 157 25.47 -1.34 13.54
CA GLU A 157 25.75 0.09 13.29
C GLU A 157 24.59 0.78 12.58
N HIS A 158 23.67 0.00 11.98
CA HIS A 158 22.52 0.48 11.24
C HIS A 158 21.26 0.39 12.09
N LYS A 159 20.28 1.26 11.79
CA LYS A 159 18.91 1.10 12.26
C LYS A 159 18.33 -0.21 11.71
N LEU A 160 17.42 -0.82 12.43
CA LEU A 160 16.81 -2.09 12.08
C LEU A 160 15.33 -1.93 11.68
N ASP A 161 14.90 -2.86 10.84
CA ASP A 161 13.49 -3.08 10.52
C ASP A 161 13.14 -4.58 10.54
N LEU A 162 11.90 -4.93 10.15
CA LEU A 162 11.43 -6.32 10.09
C LEU A 162 12.32 -7.20 9.21
N VAL A 163 12.81 -6.66 8.08
CA VAL A 163 13.62 -7.44 7.12
C VAL A 163 14.97 -7.84 7.74
N ASP A 164 15.56 -6.96 8.55
CA ASP A 164 16.82 -7.27 9.24
C ASP A 164 16.66 -8.47 10.19
N ALA A 165 15.52 -8.54 10.92
CA ALA A 165 15.23 -9.69 11.77
C ALA A 165 15.06 -10.98 10.95
N MET A 166 14.45 -10.92 9.77
CA MET A 166 14.30 -12.08 8.88
C MET A 166 15.63 -12.51 8.25
N VAL A 167 16.45 -11.56 7.82
CA VAL A 167 17.75 -11.83 7.21
C VAL A 167 18.71 -12.47 8.22
N ILE A 168 18.78 -11.93 9.45
CA ILE A 168 19.65 -12.50 10.48
C ILE A 168 19.21 -13.90 10.90
N ALA A 169 17.90 -14.17 10.94
CA ALA A 169 17.37 -15.50 11.23
C ALA A 169 17.68 -16.53 10.14
N ALA A 170 17.88 -16.09 8.89
CA ALA A 170 18.28 -16.91 7.75
C ALA A 170 19.82 -17.15 7.67
N ASP A 171 20.60 -16.36 8.42
CA ASP A 171 22.07 -16.48 8.47
C ASP A 171 22.47 -17.62 9.42
N THR A 172 22.87 -18.74 8.86
CA THR A 172 23.31 -19.92 9.64
C THR A 172 24.60 -19.71 10.43
N SER A 173 25.32 -18.61 10.21
CA SER A 173 26.51 -18.22 10.97
C SER A 173 26.19 -17.39 12.22
N ALA A 174 24.97 -16.85 12.31
CA ALA A 174 24.52 -16.10 13.48
C ALA A 174 24.11 -17.07 14.60
N ASP A 175 24.53 -16.76 15.83
CA ASP A 175 24.08 -17.49 17.00
C ASP A 175 22.67 -17.04 17.46
N ASP A 176 22.04 -17.87 18.30
CA ASP A 176 20.68 -17.61 18.81
C ASP A 176 20.58 -16.31 19.62
N GLU A 177 21.67 -15.88 20.28
CA GLU A 177 21.69 -14.65 21.07
C GLU A 177 21.62 -13.41 20.17
N LYS A 178 22.34 -13.42 19.06
CA LYS A 178 22.30 -12.35 18.05
C LYS A 178 20.94 -12.30 17.37
N VAL A 179 20.36 -13.44 16.97
CA VAL A 179 19.01 -13.50 16.41
C VAL A 179 17.98 -12.91 17.37
N ALA A 180 18.02 -13.34 18.64
CA ALA A 180 17.10 -12.84 19.67
C ALA A 180 17.28 -11.34 19.97
N ALA A 181 18.49 -10.78 19.82
CA ALA A 181 18.73 -9.35 19.99
C ALA A 181 18.09 -8.52 18.86
N TYR A 182 18.19 -9.00 17.60
CA TYR A 182 17.55 -8.36 16.47
C TYR A 182 16.02 -8.46 16.57
N GLU A 183 15.48 -9.63 16.90
CA GLU A 183 14.04 -9.85 17.11
C GLU A 183 13.43 -8.86 18.11
N ARG A 184 14.11 -8.63 19.27
CA ARG A 184 13.64 -7.69 20.30
C ARG A 184 13.75 -6.22 19.88
N SER A 185 14.57 -5.91 18.89
CA SER A 185 14.95 -4.53 18.56
C SER A 185 14.35 -4.03 17.24
N ALA A 186 14.01 -4.91 16.31
CA ALA A 186 13.63 -4.55 14.94
C ALA A 186 12.32 -3.75 14.85
N CYS A 187 11.34 -4.06 15.71
CA CYS A 187 10.02 -3.41 15.74
C CYS A 187 9.73 -2.86 17.15
N PRO A 188 10.34 -1.72 17.55
CA PRO A 188 10.36 -1.30 18.95
C PRO A 188 9.06 -0.65 19.43
N THR A 189 8.22 -0.11 18.54
CA THR A 189 7.05 0.69 18.94
C THR A 189 5.76 0.23 18.25
N CYS A 190 4.61 0.72 18.69
CA CYS A 190 3.40 0.69 17.89
C CYS A 190 3.60 1.51 16.61
N GLY A 191 2.79 1.25 15.61
CA GLY A 191 2.84 1.89 14.30
C GLY A 191 2.95 0.88 13.16
N SER A 192 2.79 1.34 11.93
CA SER A 192 3.13 0.59 10.72
C SER A 192 4.65 0.41 10.60
N CYS A 193 5.13 -0.23 9.54
CA CYS A 193 6.57 -0.45 9.36
C CYS A 193 7.40 0.84 9.47
N SER A 194 8.67 0.73 9.92
CA SER A 194 9.57 1.90 9.99
C SER A 194 10.14 2.34 8.64
N GLY A 195 10.09 1.47 7.61
CA GLY A 195 10.56 1.75 6.25
C GLY A 195 9.43 2.05 5.25
N MET A 196 9.78 2.24 3.98
CA MET A 196 8.85 2.49 2.87
C MET A 196 8.31 1.17 2.32
N PHE A 197 7.60 0.44 3.18
CA PHE A 197 6.82 -0.74 2.84
C PHE A 197 5.41 -0.34 2.38
N THR A 198 4.57 -1.31 2.04
CA THR A 198 3.23 -1.07 1.50
C THR A 198 2.36 -0.21 2.41
N ALA A 199 2.38 -0.44 3.72
CA ALA A 199 1.60 0.32 4.70
C ALA A 199 1.90 1.82 4.62
N ASN A 200 3.17 2.19 4.74
CA ASN A 200 3.59 3.60 4.69
C ASN A 200 3.43 4.19 3.29
N SER A 201 3.72 3.42 2.23
CA SER A 201 3.45 3.86 0.87
C SER A 201 1.98 4.25 0.70
N MET A 202 1.03 3.40 1.10
CA MET A 202 -0.40 3.71 1.00
C MET A 202 -0.81 4.90 1.87
N ASN A 203 -0.26 5.05 3.08
CA ASN A 203 -0.52 6.23 3.93
C ASN A 203 0.02 7.53 3.31
N CYS A 204 1.17 7.48 2.62
CA CYS A 204 1.69 8.60 1.83
C CYS A 204 0.81 8.89 0.60
N LEU A 205 0.32 7.83 -0.07
CA LEU A 205 -0.53 7.99 -1.26
C LEU A 205 -1.90 8.62 -0.93
N THR A 206 -2.50 8.35 0.24
CA THR A 206 -3.73 9.06 0.65
C THR A 206 -3.50 10.56 0.83
N GLU A 207 -2.30 10.98 1.22
CA GLU A 207 -1.90 12.39 1.30
C GLU A 207 -1.74 13.00 -0.12
N ALA A 208 -1.07 12.29 -1.04
CA ALA A 208 -0.90 12.74 -2.42
C ALA A 208 -2.21 12.76 -3.22
N LEU A 209 -3.15 11.83 -2.93
CA LEU A 209 -4.51 11.83 -3.48
C LEU A 209 -5.36 13.00 -2.96
N GLY A 210 -4.86 13.77 -1.98
CA GLY A 210 -5.58 14.87 -1.38
C GLY A 210 -6.62 14.48 -0.32
N LEU A 211 -6.62 13.24 0.17
CA LEU A 211 -7.63 12.70 1.11
C LEU A 211 -7.17 12.71 2.57
N SER A 212 -5.94 13.14 2.87
CA SER A 212 -5.35 13.19 4.21
C SER A 212 -4.71 14.54 4.50
N LEU A 213 -4.41 14.77 5.78
CA LEU A 213 -3.72 15.97 6.26
C LEU A 213 -2.19 15.90 6.06
N PRO A 214 -1.49 17.04 5.94
CA PRO A 214 -0.04 17.09 5.81
C PRO A 214 0.69 16.37 6.96
N GLY A 215 1.62 15.48 6.63
CA GLY A 215 2.35 14.65 7.57
C GLY A 215 1.65 13.35 7.98
N ASN A 216 0.48 13.06 7.42
CA ASN A 216 -0.26 11.83 7.70
C ASN A 216 0.57 10.58 7.45
N GLY A 217 1.29 10.51 6.32
CA GLY A 217 2.07 9.34 5.93
C GLY A 217 3.40 9.17 6.66
N SER A 218 3.94 10.23 7.29
CA SER A 218 5.33 10.21 7.78
C SER A 218 5.51 10.47 9.28
N LEU A 219 4.59 11.15 9.95
CA LEU A 219 4.69 11.45 11.38
C LEU A 219 4.56 10.18 12.23
N LEU A 220 5.47 9.96 13.17
CA LEU A 220 5.54 8.75 13.98
C LEU A 220 4.29 8.52 14.86
N ALA A 221 3.91 7.26 15.03
CA ALA A 221 2.77 6.85 15.87
C ALA A 221 2.94 7.25 17.36
N THR A 222 4.18 7.23 17.85
CA THR A 222 4.53 7.56 19.25
C THR A 222 4.55 9.04 19.54
N HIS A 223 4.66 9.91 18.50
CA HIS A 223 4.85 11.34 18.70
C HIS A 223 3.54 12.06 19.05
N SER A 224 3.58 12.95 20.05
CA SER A 224 2.41 13.70 20.54
C SER A 224 1.73 14.55 19.47
N ASP A 225 2.48 15.10 18.49
CA ASP A 225 1.91 15.92 17.42
C ASP A 225 0.92 15.14 16.53
N ARG A 226 0.99 13.80 16.52
CA ARG A 226 0.04 12.98 15.77
C ARG A 226 -1.39 13.07 16.31
N GLU A 227 -1.57 13.31 17.61
CA GLU A 227 -2.89 13.55 18.20
C GLU A 227 -3.63 14.67 17.47
N ALA A 228 -2.91 15.74 17.11
CA ALA A 228 -3.50 16.89 16.40
C ALA A 228 -4.10 16.50 15.04
N LEU A 229 -3.53 15.51 14.32
CA LEU A 229 -4.08 15.03 13.05
C LEU A 229 -5.47 14.39 13.24
N PHE A 230 -5.67 13.61 14.31
CA PHE A 230 -6.96 13.00 14.62
C PHE A 230 -8.01 14.06 14.98
N LEU A 231 -7.63 15.06 15.79
CA LEU A 231 -8.52 16.15 16.17
C LEU A 231 -8.89 17.01 14.96
N GLU A 232 -7.93 17.31 14.10
CA GLU A 232 -8.14 18.11 12.88
C GLU A 232 -9.03 17.35 11.89
N ALA A 233 -8.82 16.04 11.69
CA ALA A 233 -9.67 15.20 10.84
C ALA A 233 -11.14 15.19 11.30
N GLY A 234 -11.38 15.15 12.62
CA GLY A 234 -12.74 15.21 13.19
C GLY A 234 -13.45 16.54 12.91
N ARG A 235 -12.76 17.66 12.97
CA ARG A 235 -13.32 18.99 12.62
C ARG A 235 -13.55 19.12 11.11
N LEU A 236 -12.54 18.74 10.32
CA LEU A 236 -12.54 18.87 8.87
C LEU A 236 -13.66 18.06 8.21
N ILE A 237 -13.96 16.85 8.69
CA ILE A 237 -15.03 16.04 8.08
C ILE A 237 -16.41 16.71 8.22
N VAL A 238 -16.67 17.40 9.31
CA VAL A 238 -17.94 18.12 9.50
C VAL A 238 -18.01 19.32 8.54
N GLU A 239 -16.90 20.02 8.32
CA GLU A 239 -16.81 21.10 7.32
C GLU A 239 -17.05 20.57 5.90
N LEU A 240 -16.38 19.49 5.47
CA LEU A 240 -16.59 18.88 4.17
C LEU A 240 -18.03 18.40 3.98
N THR A 241 -18.64 17.86 5.04
CA THR A 241 -20.04 17.45 5.04
C THR A 241 -20.96 18.65 4.78
N ARG A 242 -20.70 19.78 5.46
CA ARG A 242 -21.45 21.03 5.25
C ARG A 242 -21.26 21.55 3.83
N ARG A 243 -20.03 21.58 3.31
CA ARG A 243 -19.74 22.01 1.93
C ARG A 243 -20.55 21.21 0.92
N TRP A 244 -20.59 19.88 1.05
CA TRP A 244 -21.37 19.04 0.14
C TRP A 244 -22.88 19.23 0.30
N TYR A 245 -23.43 19.06 1.50
CA TYR A 245 -24.90 18.98 1.68
C TYR A 245 -25.57 20.36 1.78
N VAL A 246 -24.87 21.40 2.21
CA VAL A 246 -25.44 22.75 2.40
C VAL A 246 -25.02 23.70 1.29
N GLU A 247 -23.80 23.60 0.78
CA GLU A 247 -23.26 24.50 -0.23
C GLU A 247 -23.26 23.89 -1.64
N ASP A 248 -23.60 22.62 -1.80
CA ASP A 248 -23.61 21.89 -3.06
C ASP A 248 -22.21 21.85 -3.73
N ASP A 249 -21.15 21.84 -2.91
CA ASP A 249 -19.77 21.84 -3.36
C ASP A 249 -19.24 20.42 -3.57
N ALA A 250 -19.20 20.00 -4.83
CA ALA A 250 -18.71 18.69 -5.23
C ALA A 250 -17.21 18.47 -4.93
N ASN A 251 -16.42 19.54 -4.68
CA ASN A 251 -15.03 19.43 -4.28
C ASN A 251 -14.83 18.85 -2.87
N ALA A 252 -15.91 18.57 -2.14
CA ALA A 252 -15.88 17.81 -0.90
C ALA A 252 -15.99 16.28 -1.10
N LEU A 253 -16.20 15.80 -2.33
CA LEU A 253 -16.40 14.39 -2.65
C LEU A 253 -15.10 13.70 -3.05
N PRO A 254 -14.85 12.45 -2.60
CA PRO A 254 -13.60 11.74 -2.85
C PRO A 254 -13.31 11.48 -4.32
N ARG A 255 -14.30 11.21 -5.17
CA ARG A 255 -14.08 11.02 -6.63
C ARG A 255 -13.72 12.33 -7.35
N THR A 256 -14.10 13.49 -6.80
CA THR A 256 -13.67 14.79 -7.34
C THR A 256 -12.26 15.13 -6.89
N ILE A 257 -11.94 14.89 -5.62
CA ILE A 257 -10.60 15.11 -5.03
C ILE A 257 -9.60 14.14 -5.67
N ALA A 258 -9.82 12.85 -5.53
CA ALA A 258 -9.01 11.78 -6.11
C ALA A 258 -9.46 11.48 -7.55
N ASN A 259 -9.40 12.47 -8.43
CA ASN A 259 -9.64 12.35 -9.85
C ASN A 259 -8.41 11.77 -10.58
N ARG A 260 -8.49 11.60 -11.90
CA ARG A 260 -7.40 11.06 -12.72
C ARG A 260 -6.05 11.74 -12.46
N ALA A 261 -6.01 13.07 -12.43
CA ALA A 261 -4.80 13.84 -12.21
C ALA A 261 -4.21 13.60 -10.81
N ALA A 262 -5.05 13.44 -9.79
CA ALA A 262 -4.62 13.09 -8.44
C ALA A 262 -4.06 11.65 -8.36
N PHE A 263 -4.60 10.69 -9.13
CA PHE A 263 -4.02 9.35 -9.27
C PHE A 263 -2.65 9.40 -9.96
N GLU A 264 -2.47 10.22 -10.97
CA GLU A 264 -1.17 10.46 -11.61
C GLU A 264 -0.16 11.08 -10.62
N ASN A 265 -0.58 12.06 -9.81
CA ASN A 265 0.24 12.63 -8.74
C ASN A 265 0.65 11.58 -7.69
N ALA A 266 -0.30 10.75 -7.24
CA ALA A 266 -0.05 9.71 -6.27
C ALA A 266 0.91 8.65 -6.83
N MET A 267 0.74 8.23 -8.09
CA MET A 267 1.67 7.30 -8.74
C MET A 267 3.05 7.92 -8.94
N SER A 268 3.11 9.20 -9.29
CA SER A 268 4.39 9.94 -9.39
C SER A 268 5.11 10.03 -8.05
N LEU A 269 4.38 10.24 -6.95
CA LEU A 269 4.95 10.16 -5.59
C LEU A 269 5.53 8.76 -5.32
N ASP A 270 4.77 7.70 -5.60
CA ASP A 270 5.21 6.31 -5.35
C ASP A 270 6.48 5.95 -6.11
N ILE A 271 6.55 6.34 -7.38
CA ILE A 271 7.71 6.18 -8.25
C ILE A 271 8.91 6.98 -7.71
N ALA A 272 8.70 8.25 -7.32
CA ALA A 272 9.76 9.13 -6.83
C ALA A 272 10.34 8.68 -5.47
N MET A 273 9.50 8.13 -4.60
CA MET A 273 9.95 7.64 -3.28
C MET A 273 10.44 6.18 -3.30
N GLY A 274 10.33 5.47 -4.45
CA GLY A 274 10.68 4.07 -4.55
C GLY A 274 9.82 3.20 -3.65
N GLY A 275 8.50 3.40 -3.71
CA GLY A 275 7.52 2.73 -2.87
C GLY A 275 7.38 1.24 -3.12
N SER A 276 6.31 0.65 -2.64
CA SER A 276 6.04 -0.78 -2.77
C SER A 276 5.37 -1.10 -4.12
N THR A 277 5.73 -2.21 -4.76
CA THR A 277 5.00 -2.70 -5.95
C THR A 277 3.53 -2.99 -5.66
N ASN A 278 3.17 -3.29 -4.40
CA ASN A 278 1.78 -3.50 -3.99
C ASN A 278 0.91 -2.24 -4.14
N THR A 279 1.49 -1.05 -4.08
CA THR A 279 0.74 0.21 -4.28
C THR A 279 0.17 0.31 -5.68
N ILE A 280 0.89 -0.19 -6.70
CA ILE A 280 0.36 -0.29 -8.07
C ILE A 280 -0.95 -1.09 -8.08
N LEU A 281 -0.94 -2.29 -7.47
CA LEU A 281 -2.12 -3.13 -7.35
C LEU A 281 -3.28 -2.42 -6.63
N HIS A 282 -2.97 -1.62 -5.60
CA HIS A 282 -3.99 -0.93 -4.80
C HIS A 282 -4.53 0.33 -5.47
N LEU A 283 -3.68 1.07 -6.20
CA LEU A 283 -4.14 2.22 -6.98
C LEU A 283 -5.01 1.78 -8.16
N LEU A 284 -4.63 0.72 -8.88
CA LEU A 284 -5.47 0.14 -9.95
C LEU A 284 -6.83 -0.30 -9.40
N ALA A 285 -6.85 -0.92 -8.21
CA ALA A 285 -8.09 -1.30 -7.54
C ALA A 285 -8.96 -0.08 -7.21
N ALA A 286 -8.39 0.95 -6.59
CA ALA A 286 -9.10 2.16 -6.23
C ALA A 286 -9.57 2.94 -7.47
N ALA A 287 -8.79 2.96 -8.55
CA ALA A 287 -9.18 3.56 -9.82
C ALA A 287 -10.40 2.86 -10.43
N GLN A 288 -10.42 1.53 -10.40
CA GLN A 288 -11.59 0.76 -10.86
C GLN A 288 -12.84 1.07 -10.02
N GLU A 289 -12.72 1.14 -8.69
CA GLU A 289 -13.84 1.50 -7.80
C GLU A 289 -14.29 2.96 -7.99
N ALA A 290 -13.38 3.84 -8.43
CA ALA A 290 -13.69 5.23 -8.79
C ALA A 290 -14.26 5.39 -10.22
N GLU A 291 -14.32 4.30 -11.01
CA GLU A 291 -14.70 4.30 -12.43
C GLU A 291 -13.74 5.15 -13.29
N LEU A 292 -12.44 5.16 -12.93
CA LEU A 292 -11.39 5.87 -13.67
C LEU A 292 -10.67 4.92 -14.62
N ASP A 293 -10.40 5.41 -15.83
CA ASP A 293 -9.53 4.73 -16.80
C ASP A 293 -8.07 5.05 -16.46
N PHE A 294 -7.50 4.26 -15.53
CA PHE A 294 -6.11 4.33 -15.09
C PHE A 294 -5.51 2.92 -15.11
N THR A 295 -4.45 2.72 -15.90
CA THR A 295 -3.97 1.40 -16.31
C THR A 295 -2.47 1.21 -16.08
N MET A 296 -1.98 -0.02 -16.27
CA MET A 296 -0.55 -0.36 -16.26
C MET A 296 0.24 0.45 -17.31
N ALA A 297 -0.37 0.78 -18.46
CA ALA A 297 0.27 1.59 -19.48
C ALA A 297 0.49 3.04 -19.03
N ASP A 298 -0.44 3.62 -18.27
CA ASP A 298 -0.28 4.95 -17.69
C ASP A 298 0.86 4.97 -16.66
N ILE A 299 0.95 3.92 -15.85
CA ILE A 299 2.02 3.75 -14.87
C ILE A 299 3.39 3.62 -15.56
N ASP A 300 3.48 2.88 -16.67
CA ASP A 300 4.72 2.81 -17.46
C ASP A 300 5.15 4.18 -17.97
N VAL A 301 4.22 4.98 -18.52
CA VAL A 301 4.50 6.35 -18.99
C VAL A 301 5.06 7.20 -17.84
N LEU A 302 4.42 7.19 -16.67
CA LEU A 302 4.88 7.94 -15.50
C LEU A 302 6.26 7.46 -15.03
N SER A 303 6.50 6.15 -14.99
CA SER A 303 7.74 5.56 -14.51
C SER A 303 8.98 5.92 -15.36
N ARG A 304 8.78 6.24 -16.64
CA ARG A 304 9.85 6.74 -17.55
C ARG A 304 10.15 8.22 -17.36
N GLN A 305 9.24 8.97 -16.78
CA GLN A 305 9.33 10.43 -16.69
C GLN A 305 9.68 10.92 -15.29
N VAL A 306 9.27 10.21 -14.26
CA VAL A 306 9.43 10.59 -12.87
C VAL A 306 10.76 10.08 -12.34
N PRO A 307 11.66 10.94 -11.83
CA PRO A 307 12.94 10.53 -11.25
C PRO A 307 12.75 9.89 -9.87
N GLN A 308 13.72 9.06 -9.45
CA GLN A 308 13.76 8.57 -8.08
C GLN A 308 14.44 9.62 -7.17
N LEU A 309 13.65 10.27 -6.32
CA LEU A 309 14.09 11.35 -5.43
C LEU A 309 14.38 10.89 -3.99
N CYS A 310 13.80 9.77 -3.58
CA CYS A 310 13.99 9.18 -2.26
C CYS A 310 14.48 7.74 -2.35
N LYS A 311 15.35 7.36 -1.41
CA LYS A 311 15.73 5.96 -1.20
C LYS A 311 15.67 5.68 0.29
N VAL A 312 14.72 4.85 0.70
CA VAL A 312 14.35 4.58 2.10
C VAL A 312 14.40 3.07 2.36
N ALA A 313 14.60 2.65 3.59
CA ALA A 313 14.57 1.24 3.96
C ALA A 313 13.33 0.54 3.37
N PRO A 314 13.45 -0.65 2.81
CA PRO A 314 14.63 -1.53 2.79
C PRO A 314 15.60 -1.31 1.63
N SER A 315 15.34 -0.33 0.74
CA SER A 315 16.21 -0.04 -0.42
C SER A 315 17.55 0.59 -0.01
N THR A 316 17.67 1.08 1.20
CA THR A 316 18.90 1.54 1.86
C THR A 316 18.78 1.37 3.38
N PRO A 317 19.85 1.05 4.10
CA PRO A 317 19.84 1.05 5.57
C PRO A 317 19.97 2.46 6.19
N LYS A 318 20.19 3.50 5.38
CA LYS A 318 20.52 4.85 5.85
C LYS A 318 19.31 5.62 6.35
N TYR A 319 18.18 5.54 5.65
CA TYR A 319 16.98 6.33 5.89
C TYR A 319 15.75 5.48 6.17
N HIS A 320 14.92 5.93 7.12
CA HIS A 320 13.62 5.35 7.49
C HIS A 320 12.53 6.42 7.40
N MET A 321 11.29 6.10 7.74
CA MET A 321 10.16 7.04 7.66
C MET A 321 10.36 8.28 8.53
N GLU A 322 11.02 8.14 9.68
CA GLU A 322 11.38 9.26 10.57
C GLU A 322 12.32 10.28 9.89
N ASP A 323 13.18 9.82 8.96
CA ASP A 323 14.08 10.66 8.17
C ASP A 323 13.33 11.34 7.02
N VAL A 324 12.39 10.65 6.37
CA VAL A 324 11.46 11.25 5.38
C VAL A 324 10.65 12.37 6.03
N HIS A 325 10.13 12.13 7.24
CA HIS A 325 9.41 13.15 8.01
C HIS A 325 10.27 14.37 8.28
N ARG A 326 11.49 14.18 8.79
CA ARG A 326 12.46 15.24 9.05
C ARG A 326 12.79 16.08 7.81
N ALA A 327 12.73 15.46 6.62
CA ALA A 327 12.99 16.10 5.34
C ALA A 327 11.78 16.84 4.74
N GLY A 328 10.61 16.86 5.43
CA GLY A 328 9.38 17.53 5.03
C GLY A 328 8.28 16.61 4.50
N GLY A 329 8.46 15.29 4.60
CA GLY A 329 7.44 14.29 4.30
C GLY A 329 6.99 14.28 2.85
N VAL A 330 5.73 13.93 2.63
CA VAL A 330 5.12 13.77 1.31
C VAL A 330 5.13 15.08 0.52
N LEU A 331 4.74 16.20 1.16
CA LEU A 331 4.65 17.49 0.45
C LEU A 331 6.00 18.03 0.01
N ALA A 332 7.11 17.67 0.68
CA ALA A 332 8.44 18.01 0.19
C ALA A 332 8.83 17.20 -1.06
N ILE A 333 8.47 15.90 -1.13
CA ILE A 333 8.70 15.10 -2.35
C ILE A 333 7.84 15.63 -3.50
N LEU A 334 6.56 15.92 -3.26
CA LEU A 334 5.68 16.53 -4.25
C LEU A 334 6.17 17.91 -4.68
N GLY A 335 6.74 18.70 -3.76
CA GLY A 335 7.37 19.98 -4.04
C GLY A 335 8.56 19.86 -5.01
N GLU A 336 9.41 18.84 -4.85
CA GLU A 336 10.51 18.57 -5.79
C GLU A 336 9.98 18.14 -7.18
N LEU A 337 8.92 17.32 -7.23
CA LEU A 337 8.25 16.97 -8.49
C LEU A 337 7.61 18.20 -9.16
N ALA A 338 6.98 19.07 -8.39
CA ALA A 338 6.39 20.31 -8.88
C ALA A 338 7.44 21.25 -9.50
N ARG A 339 8.60 21.41 -8.86
CA ARG A 339 9.73 22.21 -9.38
C ARG A 339 10.30 21.68 -10.70
N SER A 340 10.03 20.44 -11.05
CA SER A 340 10.44 19.81 -12.31
C SER A 340 9.30 19.59 -13.30
N ASP A 341 8.15 20.25 -13.12
CA ASP A 341 6.95 20.14 -13.96
C ASP A 341 6.43 18.70 -14.10
N ARG A 342 6.47 17.91 -12.99
CA ARG A 342 6.07 16.50 -12.95
C ARG A 342 4.84 16.27 -12.08
N LEU A 343 4.06 17.32 -11.81
CA LEU A 343 2.90 17.26 -10.92
C LEU A 343 1.74 18.08 -11.46
N ASN A 344 0.52 17.58 -11.28
CA ASN A 344 -0.72 18.30 -11.57
C ASN A 344 -1.10 19.15 -10.34
N LEU A 345 -0.83 20.45 -10.36
CA LEU A 345 -0.94 21.35 -9.20
C LEU A 345 -2.38 21.75 -8.84
N ASP A 346 -3.32 21.64 -9.78
CA ASP A 346 -4.71 22.09 -9.60
C ASP A 346 -5.62 21.07 -8.88
N CYS A 347 -5.09 19.89 -8.51
CA CYS A 347 -5.86 18.87 -7.80
C CYS A 347 -6.31 19.38 -6.44
N VAL A 348 -7.63 19.34 -6.18
CA VAL A 348 -8.24 19.73 -4.90
C VAL A 348 -7.82 18.76 -3.80
N THR A 349 -7.69 19.25 -2.55
CA THR A 349 -7.46 18.41 -1.38
C THR A 349 -8.53 18.66 -0.30
N VAL A 350 -8.64 17.75 0.66
CA VAL A 350 -9.57 17.91 1.79
C VAL A 350 -9.26 19.16 2.65
N HIS A 351 -8.01 19.65 2.65
CA HIS A 351 -7.52 20.71 3.52
C HIS A 351 -7.07 21.97 2.78
N SER A 352 -6.94 21.95 1.46
CA SER A 352 -6.47 23.08 0.65
C SER A 352 -7.26 23.17 -0.66
N LYS A 353 -7.26 24.33 -1.28
CA LYS A 353 -7.95 24.54 -2.57
C LYS A 353 -7.31 23.70 -3.69
N SER A 354 -5.98 23.54 -3.62
CA SER A 354 -5.22 22.72 -4.55
C SER A 354 -4.02 22.06 -3.85
N ILE A 355 -3.44 21.06 -4.49
CA ILE A 355 -2.19 20.47 -4.02
C ILE A 355 -1.02 21.46 -4.17
N GLY A 356 -1.11 22.39 -5.13
CA GLY A 356 -0.16 23.50 -5.28
C GLY A 356 -0.16 24.42 -4.06
N ASP A 357 -1.34 24.85 -3.59
CA ASP A 357 -1.48 25.66 -2.35
C ASP A 357 -0.97 24.85 -1.12
N ALA A 358 -1.20 23.55 -1.09
CA ALA A 358 -0.71 22.71 -0.01
C ALA A 358 0.83 22.64 0.01
N ILE A 359 1.47 22.49 -1.15
CA ILE A 359 2.93 22.49 -1.28
C ILE A 359 3.50 23.86 -0.84
N GLU A 360 2.93 24.97 -1.31
CA GLU A 360 3.36 26.31 -0.92
C GLU A 360 3.31 26.52 0.60
N ALA A 361 2.28 25.98 1.26
CA ALA A 361 2.08 26.13 2.70
C ALA A 361 2.93 25.15 3.55
N TRP A 362 3.28 23.97 3.04
CA TRP A 362 3.83 22.89 3.85
C TRP A 362 5.18 22.34 3.42
N ASP A 363 5.67 22.60 2.18
CA ASP A 363 7.02 22.19 1.79
C ASP A 363 8.06 23.07 2.50
N ILE A 364 8.73 22.50 3.48
CA ILE A 364 9.72 23.18 4.35
C ILE A 364 10.94 23.73 3.60
N ALA A 365 11.13 23.36 2.33
CA ALA A 365 12.22 23.92 1.51
C ALA A 365 11.90 25.32 0.98
N VAL A 366 10.63 25.69 0.92
CA VAL A 366 10.16 26.98 0.35
C VAL A 366 9.18 27.72 1.26
N SER A 367 8.52 27.04 2.20
CA SER A 367 7.52 27.61 3.10
C SER A 367 8.15 28.16 4.38
N ASP A 368 7.80 29.38 4.75
CA ASP A 368 8.14 29.98 6.05
C ASP A 368 7.08 29.66 7.14
N ASN A 369 6.16 28.72 6.89
CA ASN A 369 5.11 28.35 7.84
C ASN A 369 5.70 27.70 9.10
N PRO A 370 5.63 28.37 10.27
CA PRO A 370 6.22 27.85 11.50
C PRO A 370 5.56 26.55 11.96
N ILE A 371 4.28 26.33 11.65
CA ILE A 371 3.55 25.10 11.99
C ILE A 371 4.10 23.92 11.17
N ALA A 372 4.44 24.13 9.89
CA ALA A 372 5.07 23.10 9.07
C ALA A 372 6.44 22.72 9.61
N HIS A 373 7.28 23.72 9.88
CA HIS A 373 8.61 23.51 10.46
C HIS A 373 8.55 22.81 11.81
N GLU A 374 7.60 23.17 12.67
CA GLU A 374 7.40 22.50 13.96
C GLU A 374 6.96 21.05 13.76
N ARG A 375 5.94 20.78 12.94
CA ARG A 375 5.43 19.43 12.65
C ARG A 375 6.54 18.51 12.13
N PHE A 376 7.29 18.93 11.12
CA PHE A 376 8.34 18.12 10.51
C PHE A 376 9.62 18.02 11.37
N SER A 377 9.75 18.77 12.47
CA SER A 377 10.82 18.59 13.45
C SER A 377 10.55 17.43 14.41
N ALA A 378 9.36 16.83 14.42
CA ALA A 378 9.04 15.68 15.25
C ALA A 378 9.99 14.51 14.96
N GLY A 379 10.58 13.93 15.99
CA GLY A 379 11.61 12.91 15.89
C GLY A 379 11.35 11.69 16.78
N PRO A 380 12.13 10.61 16.63
CA PRO A 380 12.01 9.42 17.43
C PRO A 380 12.59 9.62 18.83
N ALA A 381 11.97 8.99 19.85
CA ALA A 381 12.53 8.93 21.20
C ALA A 381 13.54 7.78 21.38
N GLY A 382 13.43 6.72 20.56
CA GLY A 382 14.26 5.52 20.68
C GLY A 382 13.92 4.66 21.88
N ILE A 383 12.69 4.77 22.41
CA ILE A 383 12.20 4.03 23.57
C ILE A 383 11.11 3.05 23.14
N PRO A 384 11.28 1.73 23.35
CA PRO A 384 10.25 0.75 23.00
C PRO A 384 8.92 1.02 23.74
N THR A 385 7.82 1.11 23.01
CA THR A 385 6.48 1.37 23.56
C THR A 385 5.36 0.99 22.59
N GLN A 386 4.22 0.55 23.11
CA GLN A 386 2.98 0.34 22.36
C GLN A 386 1.99 1.50 22.55
N GLN A 387 2.39 2.55 23.28
CA GLN A 387 1.54 3.68 23.59
C GLN A 387 1.71 4.79 22.54
N ALA A 388 0.62 5.16 21.88
CA ALA A 388 0.58 6.33 21.01
C ALA A 388 0.80 7.63 21.81
N PHE A 389 1.31 8.66 21.13
CA PHE A 389 1.47 10.02 21.65
C PHE A 389 2.30 10.12 22.95
N SER A 390 3.13 9.11 23.21
CA SER A 390 3.86 8.95 24.47
C SER A 390 5.15 9.76 24.57
N GLN A 391 5.55 10.44 23.49
CA GLN A 391 6.80 11.20 23.45
C GLN A 391 6.65 12.47 22.58
N SER A 392 7.54 13.45 22.80
CA SER A 392 7.56 14.76 22.10
C SER A 392 8.97 15.16 21.67
N THR A 393 9.82 14.19 21.39
CA THR A 393 11.20 14.41 20.95
C THR A 393 11.23 15.13 19.60
N ARG A 394 12.14 16.09 19.45
CA ARG A 394 12.32 16.83 18.20
C ARG A 394 13.74 16.69 17.68
N TRP A 395 13.86 16.67 16.38
CA TRP A 395 15.14 16.81 15.72
C TRP A 395 15.75 18.19 16.00
N PRO A 396 17.06 18.29 16.21
CA PRO A 396 17.73 19.59 16.41
C PRO A 396 17.70 20.46 15.16
N SER A 397 17.53 19.88 13.97
CA SER A 397 17.42 20.57 12.69
C SER A 397 16.63 19.73 11.70
N LEU A 398 15.94 20.36 10.77
CA LEU A 398 15.32 19.72 9.60
C LEU A 398 16.40 19.28 8.60
N ASP A 399 16.08 18.31 7.75
CA ASP A 399 16.91 17.89 6.62
C ASP A 399 16.48 18.67 5.35
N LEU A 400 17.19 19.74 5.07
CA LEU A 400 16.98 20.58 3.87
C LEU A 400 18.02 20.30 2.77
N ASP A 401 18.89 19.31 2.96
CA ASP A 401 19.89 18.94 1.96
C ASP A 401 19.24 18.17 0.81
N ARG A 402 19.05 18.86 -0.31
CA ARG A 402 18.47 18.30 -1.53
C ARG A 402 19.53 17.69 -2.47
N ALA A 403 20.81 17.70 -2.09
CA ALA A 403 21.88 17.05 -2.85
C ALA A 403 22.19 15.65 -2.30
N GLU A 404 22.36 15.51 -0.98
CA GLU A 404 22.79 14.25 -0.35
C GLU A 404 21.84 13.77 0.77
N GLY A 405 20.80 14.54 1.08
CA GLY A 405 19.82 14.25 2.11
C GLY A 405 18.86 13.11 1.77
N CYS A 406 17.85 12.93 2.63
CA CYS A 406 16.84 11.89 2.47
C CYS A 406 15.97 12.12 1.22
N ILE A 407 15.53 13.37 0.99
CA ILE A 407 14.79 13.79 -0.20
C ILE A 407 15.74 14.61 -1.07
N ARG A 408 15.95 14.20 -2.31
CA ARG A 408 16.84 14.84 -3.27
C ARG A 408 16.08 15.67 -4.29
N SER A 409 16.75 16.70 -4.82
CA SER A 409 16.24 17.44 -5.98
C SER A 409 16.33 16.60 -7.26
N ASN A 410 15.65 17.04 -8.30
CA ASN A 410 15.71 16.42 -9.62
C ASN A 410 17.14 16.33 -10.17
N GLU A 411 17.98 17.36 -9.92
CA GLU A 411 19.39 17.37 -10.35
C GLU A 411 20.25 16.32 -9.64
N HIS A 412 19.88 15.95 -8.42
CA HIS A 412 20.61 14.99 -7.58
C HIS A 412 19.87 13.67 -7.39
N ALA A 413 18.88 13.40 -8.23
CA ALA A 413 18.07 12.18 -8.18
C ALA A 413 18.96 10.92 -8.18
N TYR A 414 18.51 9.88 -7.50
CA TYR A 414 19.18 8.56 -7.54
C TYR A 414 19.15 7.93 -8.93
N SER A 415 18.10 8.21 -9.70
CA SER A 415 17.89 7.76 -11.07
C SER A 415 17.00 8.77 -11.79
N THR A 416 17.23 8.97 -13.08
CA THR A 416 16.38 9.79 -13.96
C THR A 416 15.07 9.12 -14.33
N GLU A 417 15.02 7.79 -14.27
CA GLU A 417 13.80 6.98 -14.34
C GLU A 417 13.46 6.48 -12.92
N GLY A 418 12.19 6.27 -12.64
CA GLY A 418 11.71 6.02 -11.29
C GLY A 418 12.15 4.71 -10.65
N GLY A 419 11.83 4.58 -9.36
CA GLY A 419 12.15 3.40 -8.55
C GLY A 419 11.26 2.19 -8.82
N LEU A 420 10.27 2.31 -9.73
CA LEU A 420 9.35 1.27 -10.18
C LEU A 420 9.25 1.26 -11.70
N ALA A 421 9.08 0.10 -12.31
CA ALA A 421 8.87 -0.03 -13.75
C ALA A 421 7.84 -1.11 -14.08
N VAL A 422 7.13 -0.91 -15.19
CA VAL A 422 6.23 -1.91 -15.77
C VAL A 422 6.91 -2.52 -16.99
N LEU A 423 6.91 -3.85 -17.09
CA LEU A 423 7.43 -4.57 -18.25
C LEU A 423 6.29 -5.30 -18.97
N PHE A 424 6.41 -5.41 -20.28
CA PHE A 424 5.49 -6.14 -21.15
C PHE A 424 6.24 -7.15 -22.00
N GLY A 425 5.58 -8.19 -22.45
CA GLY A 425 6.17 -9.18 -23.35
C GLY A 425 5.32 -10.43 -23.47
N ASN A 426 5.85 -11.42 -24.16
CA ASN A 426 5.08 -12.63 -24.44
C ASN A 426 4.84 -13.52 -23.21
N ILE A 427 5.49 -13.24 -22.06
CA ILE A 427 5.24 -13.89 -20.76
C ILE A 427 4.32 -13.05 -19.86
N ALA A 428 4.20 -11.76 -20.13
CA ALA A 428 3.40 -10.80 -19.38
C ALA A 428 2.67 -9.86 -20.37
N GLU A 429 1.65 -10.38 -21.02
CA GLU A 429 0.90 -9.69 -22.11
C GLU A 429 0.21 -8.43 -21.58
N ASP A 430 -0.35 -8.49 -20.34
CA ASP A 430 -1.02 -7.37 -19.67
C ASP A 430 -0.09 -6.64 -18.67
N GLY A 431 1.19 -7.00 -18.67
CA GLY A 431 2.24 -6.35 -17.89
C GLY A 431 2.64 -7.10 -16.62
N CYS A 432 3.75 -6.65 -16.06
CA CYS A 432 4.28 -7.05 -14.76
C CYS A 432 5.08 -5.90 -14.15
N VAL A 433 5.44 -5.99 -12.87
CA VAL A 433 6.03 -4.88 -12.13
C VAL A 433 7.38 -5.28 -11.54
N VAL A 434 8.35 -4.38 -11.62
CA VAL A 434 9.66 -4.50 -10.97
C VAL A 434 9.97 -3.26 -10.14
N LYS A 435 10.52 -3.46 -8.93
CA LYS A 435 11.07 -2.39 -8.09
C LYS A 435 12.52 -2.13 -8.50
N THR A 436 12.74 -1.20 -9.43
CA THR A 436 14.06 -0.86 -9.97
C THR A 436 14.97 -0.22 -8.94
N ALA A 437 14.43 0.46 -7.93
CA ALA A 437 15.17 1.03 -6.81
C ALA A 437 16.08 0.03 -6.05
N GLY A 438 15.80 -1.26 -6.16
CA GLY A 438 16.55 -2.33 -5.51
C GLY A 438 17.37 -3.21 -6.47
N VAL A 439 17.43 -2.87 -7.77
CA VAL A 439 18.14 -3.62 -8.80
C VAL A 439 19.49 -2.96 -9.09
N GLU A 440 20.55 -3.74 -9.17
CA GLU A 440 21.89 -3.28 -9.57
C GLU A 440 21.90 -3.01 -11.09
N ASP A 441 22.69 -2.02 -11.54
CA ASP A 441 22.74 -1.60 -12.94
C ASP A 441 23.10 -2.73 -13.90
N GLU A 442 23.93 -3.67 -13.47
CA GLU A 442 24.36 -4.85 -14.25
C GLU A 442 23.23 -5.86 -14.48
N LEU A 443 22.18 -5.81 -13.68
CA LEU A 443 21.01 -6.71 -13.77
C LEU A 443 19.81 -6.07 -14.49
N LEU A 444 19.93 -4.83 -14.95
CA LEU A 444 18.84 -4.18 -15.70
C LEU A 444 18.54 -4.90 -17.02
N THR A 445 19.51 -5.64 -17.56
CA THR A 445 19.36 -6.59 -18.65
C THR A 445 19.83 -7.97 -18.19
N PHE A 446 18.97 -8.96 -18.26
CA PHE A 446 19.25 -10.30 -17.78
C PHE A 446 18.69 -11.37 -18.72
N SER A 447 19.43 -12.45 -18.93
CA SER A 447 18.97 -13.60 -19.72
C SER A 447 19.44 -14.88 -19.07
N GLY A 448 18.55 -15.83 -18.84
CA GLY A 448 18.90 -17.07 -18.20
C GLY A 448 17.87 -18.17 -18.39
N PRO A 449 18.24 -19.42 -18.07
CA PRO A 449 17.32 -20.54 -18.10
C PRO A 449 16.29 -20.43 -16.97
N ALA A 450 15.04 -20.77 -17.26
CA ALA A 450 13.98 -20.85 -16.28
C ALA A 450 14.25 -22.01 -15.30
N HIS A 451 14.19 -21.74 -14.00
CA HIS A 451 14.05 -22.71 -12.93
C HIS A 451 12.62 -22.65 -12.41
N LEU A 452 11.82 -23.64 -12.73
CA LEU A 452 10.37 -23.59 -12.56
C LEU A 452 9.92 -24.12 -11.21
N CYS A 453 9.15 -23.30 -10.48
CA CYS A 453 8.51 -23.65 -9.22
C CYS A 453 7.00 -23.38 -9.29
N GLU A 454 6.18 -24.32 -8.84
CA GLU A 454 4.70 -24.17 -8.87
C GLU A 454 4.12 -23.74 -7.52
N SER A 455 4.97 -23.28 -6.61
CA SER A 455 4.59 -22.60 -5.36
C SER A 455 5.79 -21.90 -4.72
N GLN A 456 5.53 -20.99 -3.79
CA GLN A 456 6.55 -20.35 -2.96
C GLN A 456 7.35 -21.39 -2.16
N GLU A 457 6.68 -22.39 -1.58
CA GLU A 457 7.30 -23.43 -0.78
C GLU A 457 8.28 -24.29 -1.60
N ALA A 458 7.93 -24.58 -2.87
CA ALA A 458 8.81 -25.26 -3.79
C ALA A 458 10.06 -24.42 -4.10
N ALA A 459 9.88 -23.13 -4.39
CA ALA A 459 10.99 -22.22 -4.64
C ALA A 459 11.94 -22.11 -3.43
N VAL A 460 11.39 -21.93 -2.24
CA VAL A 460 12.16 -21.90 -0.98
C VAL A 460 12.93 -23.21 -0.79
N ALA A 461 12.29 -24.37 -0.99
CA ALA A 461 12.93 -25.66 -0.83
C ALA A 461 14.09 -25.87 -1.83
N ASP A 462 13.93 -25.41 -3.07
CA ASP A 462 14.95 -25.56 -4.11
C ASP A 462 16.13 -24.60 -3.88
N ILE A 463 15.89 -23.36 -3.44
CA ILE A 463 16.95 -22.41 -3.07
C ILE A 463 17.76 -22.96 -1.88
N LEU A 464 17.11 -23.41 -0.82
CA LEU A 464 17.79 -23.91 0.38
C LEU A 464 18.60 -25.20 0.14
N LYS A 465 18.16 -26.02 -0.83
CA LYS A 465 18.84 -27.27 -1.23
C LYS A 465 19.88 -27.07 -2.35
N ASP A 466 20.24 -25.83 -2.65
CA ASP A 466 21.24 -25.47 -3.68
C ASP A 466 20.91 -26.02 -5.08
N ARG A 467 19.62 -26.14 -5.42
CA ARG A 467 19.17 -26.59 -6.76
C ARG A 467 19.10 -25.46 -7.77
N VAL A 468 18.92 -24.21 -7.30
CA VAL A 468 18.95 -23.02 -8.14
C VAL A 468 20.40 -22.69 -8.48
N GLN A 469 20.71 -22.63 -9.77
CA GLN A 469 22.05 -22.31 -10.25
C GLN A 469 22.21 -20.81 -10.51
N GLU A 470 23.43 -20.33 -10.42
CA GLU A 470 23.79 -18.97 -10.83
C GLU A 470 23.38 -18.72 -12.30
N GLY A 471 22.82 -17.58 -12.61
CA GLY A 471 22.31 -17.24 -13.94
C GLY A 471 20.86 -17.69 -14.22
N ALA A 472 20.22 -18.40 -13.30
CA ALA A 472 18.84 -18.84 -13.49
C ALA A 472 17.81 -17.71 -13.33
N VAL A 473 16.69 -17.84 -14.05
CA VAL A 473 15.44 -17.09 -13.81
C VAL A 473 14.50 -18.02 -13.03
N VAL A 474 14.37 -17.79 -11.73
CA VAL A 474 13.45 -18.57 -10.88
C VAL A 474 12.03 -18.11 -11.17
N ILE A 475 11.20 -19.00 -11.72
CA ILE A 475 9.78 -18.72 -12.02
C ILE A 475 8.91 -19.38 -10.96
N VAL A 476 8.15 -18.55 -10.23
CA VAL A 476 7.16 -19.02 -9.25
C VAL A 476 5.78 -18.70 -9.80
N ARG A 477 5.05 -19.72 -10.24
CA ARG A 477 3.72 -19.55 -10.85
C ARG A 477 2.61 -20.17 -10.01
N TYR A 478 1.36 -19.83 -10.33
CA TYR A 478 0.16 -20.19 -9.58
C TYR A 478 0.10 -19.59 -8.17
N GLU A 479 0.74 -18.45 -7.98
CA GLU A 479 0.66 -17.65 -6.75
C GLU A 479 -0.10 -16.32 -6.95
N GLY A 480 -0.74 -16.16 -8.11
CA GLY A 480 -1.57 -15.01 -8.43
C GLY A 480 -2.89 -14.93 -7.66
N PRO A 481 -3.74 -13.93 -7.96
CA PRO A 481 -5.03 -13.73 -7.28
C PRO A 481 -5.91 -14.98 -7.25
N ARG A 482 -6.07 -15.68 -8.38
CA ARG A 482 -6.84 -16.93 -8.51
C ARG A 482 -6.04 -18.14 -8.08
N GLY A 483 -4.81 -18.23 -8.56
CA GLY A 483 -3.96 -19.43 -8.42
C GLY A 483 -3.48 -19.66 -7.02
N GLY A 484 -3.20 -18.60 -6.25
CA GLY A 484 -2.74 -18.67 -4.87
C GLY A 484 -3.65 -19.49 -3.95
N PRO A 485 -4.93 -19.23 -3.79
CA PRO A 485 -5.58 -17.95 -4.07
C PRO A 485 -5.17 -16.85 -3.09
N GLY A 486 -5.41 -15.60 -3.45
CA GLY A 486 -5.11 -14.46 -2.58
C GLY A 486 -3.76 -13.81 -2.84
N MET A 487 -3.08 -14.20 -3.92
CA MET A 487 -1.86 -13.55 -4.39
C MET A 487 -0.82 -13.37 -3.27
N GLN A 488 -0.34 -14.49 -2.75
CA GLN A 488 0.59 -14.54 -1.62
C GLN A 488 1.78 -13.60 -1.82
N GLU A 489 2.08 -12.81 -0.79
CA GLU A 489 3.24 -11.93 -0.79
C GLU A 489 4.50 -12.73 -0.46
N MET A 490 5.51 -12.63 -1.31
CA MET A 490 6.73 -13.42 -1.20
C MET A 490 7.91 -12.54 -0.78
N LEU A 491 8.49 -12.86 0.40
CA LEU A 491 9.74 -12.27 0.87
C LEU A 491 10.82 -13.35 1.07
N TYR A 492 10.42 -14.56 1.51
CA TYR A 492 11.36 -15.64 1.80
C TYR A 492 12.20 -16.08 0.59
N PRO A 493 11.65 -16.30 -0.63
CA PRO A 493 12.48 -16.69 -1.77
C PRO A 493 13.57 -15.66 -2.07
N THR A 494 13.27 -14.37 -2.01
CA THR A 494 14.24 -13.29 -2.27
C THR A 494 15.28 -13.19 -1.16
N SER A 495 14.86 -13.31 0.11
CA SER A 495 15.77 -13.32 1.27
C SER A 495 16.74 -14.50 1.23
N TYR A 496 16.25 -15.69 0.84
CA TYR A 496 17.10 -16.86 0.73
C TYR A 496 18.02 -16.85 -0.48
N LEU A 497 17.59 -16.32 -1.64
CA LEU A 497 18.52 -16.05 -2.75
C LEU A 497 19.65 -15.13 -2.31
N LYS A 498 19.34 -14.08 -1.54
CA LYS A 498 20.34 -13.17 -0.98
C LYS A 498 21.29 -13.87 0.00
N SER A 499 20.77 -14.66 0.94
CA SER A 499 21.57 -15.40 1.93
C SER A 499 22.49 -16.45 1.29
N LYS A 500 22.09 -17.04 0.16
CA LYS A 500 22.88 -17.97 -0.65
C LYS A 500 23.89 -17.29 -1.60
N GLY A 501 23.97 -15.94 -1.60
CA GLY A 501 24.83 -15.20 -2.52
C GLY A 501 24.29 -15.09 -3.95
N LEU A 502 23.08 -15.59 -4.23
CA LEU A 502 22.45 -15.59 -5.56
C LEU A 502 21.64 -14.33 -5.86
N GLY A 503 21.48 -13.42 -4.89
CA GLY A 503 20.64 -12.22 -5.05
C GLY A 503 21.10 -11.24 -6.14
N LYS A 504 22.37 -11.31 -6.57
CA LYS A 504 22.92 -10.54 -7.69
C LYS A 504 23.22 -11.40 -8.93
N ALA A 505 22.87 -12.67 -8.90
CA ALA A 505 23.20 -13.63 -9.95
C ALA A 505 21.99 -14.33 -10.56
N CYS A 506 20.81 -14.14 -9.96
CA CYS A 506 19.55 -14.74 -10.42
C CYS A 506 18.45 -13.68 -10.51
N ALA A 507 17.47 -13.91 -11.39
CA ALA A 507 16.20 -13.19 -11.41
C ALA A 507 15.11 -14.05 -10.79
N LEU A 508 14.06 -13.41 -10.23
CA LEU A 508 12.85 -14.07 -9.76
C LEU A 508 11.63 -13.45 -10.43
N VAL A 509 10.77 -14.28 -11.03
CA VAL A 509 9.58 -13.85 -11.79
C VAL A 509 8.36 -14.60 -11.24
N THR A 510 7.24 -13.90 -11.00
CA THR A 510 6.03 -14.54 -10.45
C THR A 510 4.75 -13.84 -10.88
N ASP A 511 3.66 -14.61 -10.95
CA ASP A 511 2.29 -14.09 -11.04
C ASP A 511 1.72 -13.71 -9.65
N GLY A 512 2.45 -14.01 -8.57
CA GLY A 512 2.21 -13.49 -7.24
C GLY A 512 2.74 -12.07 -7.06
N ARG A 513 2.96 -11.65 -5.81
CA ARG A 513 3.49 -10.33 -5.45
C ARG A 513 4.66 -10.43 -4.49
N PHE A 514 5.46 -9.38 -4.48
CA PHE A 514 6.58 -9.26 -3.55
C PHE A 514 6.28 -8.27 -2.44
N SER A 515 6.90 -8.48 -1.30
CA SER A 515 6.94 -7.51 -0.22
C SER A 515 7.69 -6.24 -0.66
N GLY A 516 7.32 -5.09 -0.10
CA GLY A 516 8.11 -3.86 -0.20
C GLY A 516 9.57 -4.03 0.27
N GLY A 517 9.84 -5.06 1.09
CA GLY A 517 11.16 -5.45 1.58
C GLY A 517 12.04 -6.21 0.60
N THR A 518 11.52 -6.54 -0.58
CA THR A 518 12.26 -7.31 -1.59
C THR A 518 13.39 -6.49 -2.22
N SER A 519 14.55 -7.13 -2.42
CA SER A 519 15.73 -6.61 -3.12
C SER A 519 16.20 -7.58 -4.21
N GLY A 520 17.01 -7.09 -5.16
CA GLY A 520 17.45 -7.85 -6.33
C GLY A 520 16.43 -7.80 -7.47
N LEU A 521 16.74 -8.50 -8.57
CA LEU A 521 15.90 -8.53 -9.77
C LEU A 521 14.66 -9.41 -9.53
N SER A 522 13.60 -8.79 -9.00
CA SER A 522 12.35 -9.46 -8.64
C SER A 522 11.19 -8.82 -9.38
N ILE A 523 10.51 -9.60 -10.22
CA ILE A 523 9.43 -9.18 -11.12
C ILE A 523 8.16 -9.91 -10.70
N GLY A 524 7.17 -9.17 -10.23
CA GLY A 524 5.87 -9.68 -9.78
C GLY A 524 4.70 -9.20 -10.62
N HIS A 525 3.50 -9.63 -10.21
CA HIS A 525 2.24 -9.23 -10.84
C HIS A 525 2.15 -9.64 -12.32
N VAL A 526 2.85 -10.70 -12.75
CA VAL A 526 2.78 -11.16 -14.14
C VAL A 526 1.33 -11.43 -14.52
N SER A 527 0.88 -10.68 -15.52
CA SER A 527 -0.51 -10.72 -15.98
C SER A 527 -0.59 -11.01 -17.49
N PRO A 528 -1.55 -11.84 -17.89
CA PRO A 528 -2.47 -12.65 -17.06
C PRO A 528 -1.74 -13.69 -16.22
N GLU A 529 -2.25 -13.99 -15.00
CA GLU A 529 -1.65 -15.03 -14.14
C GLU A 529 -1.76 -16.44 -14.74
N ALA A 530 -0.94 -17.39 -14.29
CA ALA A 530 -0.94 -18.77 -14.78
C ALA A 530 -2.33 -19.43 -14.65
N ALA A 531 -3.03 -19.23 -13.53
CA ALA A 531 -4.36 -19.81 -13.29
C ALA A 531 -5.48 -19.18 -14.14
N ALA A 532 -5.23 -18.01 -14.74
CA ALA A 532 -6.12 -17.37 -15.71
C ALA A 532 -5.77 -17.67 -17.17
N GLY A 533 -4.81 -18.57 -17.42
CA GLY A 533 -4.38 -18.95 -18.78
C GLY A 533 -3.24 -18.08 -19.32
N GLY A 534 -2.61 -17.27 -18.51
CA GLY A 534 -1.45 -16.46 -18.90
C GLY A 534 -0.26 -17.29 -19.38
N ALA A 535 0.57 -16.67 -20.22
CA ALA A 535 1.69 -17.38 -20.88
C ALA A 535 2.77 -17.86 -19.89
N ILE A 536 2.84 -17.29 -18.68
CA ILE A 536 3.71 -17.82 -17.60
C ILE A 536 3.41 -19.29 -17.28
N ALA A 537 2.17 -19.77 -17.49
CA ALA A 537 1.79 -21.17 -17.35
C ALA A 537 2.44 -22.10 -18.41
N LEU A 538 2.90 -21.52 -19.52
CA LEU A 538 3.44 -22.25 -20.68
C LEU A 538 4.96 -22.42 -20.62
N VAL A 539 5.63 -21.71 -19.71
CA VAL A 539 7.09 -21.81 -19.53
C VAL A 539 7.44 -23.18 -18.96
N LEU A 540 8.47 -23.79 -19.50
CA LEU A 540 9.02 -25.06 -19.04
C LEU A 540 10.41 -24.85 -18.42
N ASP A 541 10.83 -25.79 -17.59
CA ASP A 541 12.16 -25.76 -16.99
C ASP A 541 13.25 -25.77 -18.08
N GLY A 542 14.23 -24.86 -17.96
CA GLY A 542 15.30 -24.67 -18.94
C GLY A 542 14.98 -23.74 -20.11
N ASP A 543 13.73 -23.26 -20.29
CA ASP A 543 13.43 -22.25 -21.30
C ASP A 543 14.23 -20.95 -21.01
N THR A 544 14.76 -20.31 -22.05
CA THR A 544 15.45 -19.04 -21.89
C THR A 544 14.45 -17.90 -21.69
N VAL A 545 14.61 -17.15 -20.60
CA VAL A 545 13.84 -15.93 -20.31
C VAL A 545 14.75 -14.73 -20.45
N ASN A 546 14.30 -13.72 -21.19
CA ASN A 546 15.00 -12.45 -21.42
C ASN A 546 14.26 -11.33 -20.71
N ILE A 547 14.97 -10.57 -19.90
CA ILE A 547 14.51 -9.40 -19.16
C ILE A 547 15.31 -8.20 -19.62
N ASP A 548 14.62 -7.14 -20.03
CA ASP A 548 15.22 -5.89 -20.50
C ASP A 548 14.43 -4.72 -19.92
N ILE A 549 14.83 -4.27 -18.72
CA ILE A 549 14.17 -3.19 -17.98
C ILE A 549 14.25 -1.86 -18.75
N PRO A 550 15.41 -1.46 -19.32
CA PRO A 550 15.49 -0.23 -20.12
C PRO A 550 14.49 -0.18 -21.28
N ASN A 551 14.27 -1.32 -21.96
CA ASN A 551 13.29 -1.40 -23.06
C ASN A 551 11.90 -1.87 -22.61
N ARG A 552 11.67 -2.02 -21.28
CA ARG A 552 10.38 -2.44 -20.70
C ARG A 552 9.89 -3.79 -21.24
N ARG A 553 10.80 -4.76 -21.36
CA ARG A 553 10.51 -6.05 -21.97
C ARG A 553 10.79 -7.22 -21.04
N ILE A 554 9.90 -8.24 -21.12
CA ILE A 554 10.12 -9.56 -20.54
C ILE A 554 9.55 -10.62 -21.48
N ASP A 555 10.41 -11.50 -21.99
CA ASP A 555 10.00 -12.49 -22.99
C ASP A 555 10.61 -13.87 -22.67
N VAL A 556 9.86 -14.94 -22.93
CA VAL A 556 10.43 -16.26 -23.10
C VAL A 556 10.86 -16.44 -24.56
N ALA A 557 12.04 -16.99 -24.79
CA ALA A 557 12.64 -17.15 -26.12
C ALA A 557 11.97 -18.30 -26.90
N LEU A 558 10.65 -18.19 -27.12
CA LEU A 558 9.83 -19.13 -27.87
C LEU A 558 9.13 -18.41 -29.01
N SER A 559 8.91 -19.13 -30.13
CA SER A 559 8.08 -18.58 -31.21
C SER A 559 6.59 -18.56 -30.82
N THR A 560 5.82 -17.74 -31.52
CA THR A 560 4.36 -17.68 -31.32
C THR A 560 3.69 -19.03 -31.54
N GLU A 561 4.20 -19.81 -32.51
CA GLU A 561 3.69 -21.16 -32.82
C GLU A 561 3.99 -22.14 -31.69
N ALA A 562 5.19 -22.06 -31.09
CA ALA A 562 5.56 -22.92 -29.96
C ALA A 562 4.71 -22.60 -28.72
N LEU A 563 4.45 -21.32 -28.44
CA LEU A 563 3.55 -20.89 -27.37
C LEU A 563 2.11 -21.38 -27.62
N ALA A 564 1.62 -21.26 -28.85
CA ALA A 564 0.28 -21.74 -29.24
C ALA A 564 0.16 -23.27 -29.06
N GLU A 565 1.18 -24.04 -29.46
CA GLU A 565 1.21 -25.49 -29.24
C GLU A 565 1.17 -25.83 -27.74
N ARG A 566 1.99 -25.19 -26.91
CA ARG A 566 1.98 -25.39 -25.46
C ARG A 566 0.64 -24.99 -24.82
N ARG A 567 -0.02 -23.95 -25.33
CA ARG A 567 -1.37 -23.55 -24.89
C ARG A 567 -2.38 -24.66 -25.16
N LEU A 568 -2.38 -25.23 -26.37
CA LEU A 568 -3.23 -26.38 -26.71
C LEU A 568 -2.93 -27.62 -25.83
N GLN A 569 -1.68 -27.84 -25.46
CA GLN A 569 -1.31 -28.92 -24.54
C GLN A 569 -1.86 -28.68 -23.14
N GLN A 570 -1.79 -27.44 -22.62
CA GLN A 570 -2.37 -27.09 -21.33
C GLN A 570 -3.90 -27.23 -21.32
N GLU A 571 -4.59 -26.79 -22.37
CA GLU A 571 -6.05 -26.88 -22.51
C GLU A 571 -6.57 -28.34 -22.58
N ARG A 572 -5.73 -29.27 -23.06
CA ARG A 572 -6.07 -30.70 -23.10
C ARG A 572 -5.87 -31.43 -21.77
N ARG A 573 -5.28 -30.79 -20.76
CA ARG A 573 -5.12 -31.39 -19.43
C ARG A 573 -6.49 -31.58 -18.76
N VAL A 574 -6.62 -32.59 -17.92
CA VAL A 574 -7.83 -32.84 -17.12
C VAL A 574 -8.17 -31.64 -16.22
N ARG A 575 -7.14 -30.94 -15.77
CA ARG A 575 -7.25 -29.67 -15.03
C ARG A 575 -6.32 -28.66 -15.70
N PRO A 576 -6.81 -27.92 -16.69
CA PRO A 576 -6.00 -26.90 -17.35
C PRO A 576 -5.62 -25.79 -16.36
N TYR A 577 -4.45 -25.21 -16.58
CA TYR A 577 -3.95 -24.07 -15.82
C TYR A 577 -3.97 -24.24 -14.29
N THR A 578 -3.61 -25.44 -13.85
CA THR A 578 -3.43 -25.76 -12.43
C THR A 578 -2.06 -26.41 -12.21
N PRO A 579 -1.49 -26.29 -11.00
CA PRO A 579 -0.23 -26.98 -10.67
C PRO A 579 -0.28 -28.48 -11.01
N GLU A 580 0.85 -29.04 -11.43
CA GLU A 580 0.96 -30.48 -11.73
C GLU A 580 0.84 -31.34 -10.48
N GLN A 581 1.41 -30.84 -9.38
CA GLN A 581 1.36 -31.49 -8.08
C GLN A 581 0.42 -30.76 -7.15
N ALA A 582 -0.30 -31.52 -6.33
CA ALA A 582 -1.12 -30.95 -5.27
C ALA A 582 -0.25 -30.23 -4.25
N ARG A 583 -0.58 -29.00 -3.95
CA ARG A 583 0.11 -28.21 -2.92
C ARG A 583 -0.45 -28.54 -1.53
N PRO A 584 0.38 -28.58 -0.48
CA PRO A 584 -0.04 -28.93 0.87
C PRO A 584 -0.75 -27.79 1.60
N ARG A 585 -1.44 -26.88 0.89
CA ARG A 585 -2.18 -25.75 1.48
C ARG A 585 -3.68 -26.01 1.56
N GLN A 586 -4.30 -25.47 2.62
CA GLN A 586 -5.74 -25.55 2.82
C GLN A 586 -6.45 -24.31 2.30
N VAL A 587 -7.24 -24.45 1.24
CA VAL A 587 -8.03 -23.37 0.69
C VAL A 587 -9.42 -23.39 1.31
N SER A 588 -9.71 -22.40 2.17
CA SER A 588 -11.01 -22.26 2.84
C SER A 588 -12.13 -21.89 1.87
N PRO A 589 -13.41 -21.99 2.27
CA PRO A 589 -14.54 -21.52 1.46
C PRO A 589 -14.42 -20.04 1.06
N ALA A 590 -13.94 -19.17 1.96
CA ALA A 590 -13.74 -17.74 1.67
C ALA A 590 -12.71 -17.53 0.55
N LEU A 591 -11.58 -18.22 0.60
CA LEU A 591 -10.55 -18.15 -0.43
C LEU A 591 -11.01 -18.75 -1.76
N LYS A 592 -11.82 -19.83 -1.72
CA LYS A 592 -12.43 -20.41 -2.94
C LYS A 592 -13.39 -19.44 -3.62
N PHE A 593 -14.17 -18.71 -2.82
CA PHE A 593 -15.06 -17.68 -3.33
C PHE A 593 -14.26 -16.53 -3.96
N TYR A 594 -13.25 -16.01 -3.27
CA TYR A 594 -12.35 -14.99 -3.79
C TYR A 594 -11.72 -15.40 -5.13
N ALA A 595 -11.12 -16.59 -5.21
CA ALA A 595 -10.49 -17.10 -6.43
C ALA A 595 -11.45 -17.17 -7.63
N LYS A 596 -12.74 -17.36 -7.38
CA LYS A 596 -13.77 -17.44 -8.43
C LYS A 596 -14.17 -16.08 -8.99
N THR A 597 -14.04 -15.02 -8.19
CA THR A 597 -14.60 -13.71 -8.49
C THR A 597 -13.55 -12.61 -8.68
N VAL A 598 -12.26 -12.95 -8.58
CA VAL A 598 -11.18 -11.97 -8.65
C VAL A 598 -10.65 -11.80 -10.08
N THR A 599 -10.29 -10.55 -10.45
CA THR A 599 -9.55 -10.21 -11.67
C THR A 599 -8.05 -10.49 -11.52
N SER A 600 -7.28 -10.40 -12.60
CA SER A 600 -5.81 -10.45 -12.54
C SER A 600 -5.21 -9.15 -11.97
N ALA A 601 -3.90 -9.16 -11.73
CA ALA A 601 -3.19 -8.08 -11.05
C ALA A 601 -3.14 -6.77 -11.84
N ASP A 602 -3.10 -6.83 -13.18
CA ASP A 602 -3.18 -5.67 -14.08
C ASP A 602 -4.44 -4.82 -13.88
N ARG A 603 -5.49 -5.44 -13.34
CA ARG A 603 -6.77 -4.81 -12.98
C ARG A 603 -6.94 -4.61 -11.47
N GLY A 604 -5.85 -4.64 -10.71
CA GLY A 604 -5.86 -4.42 -9.26
C GLY A 604 -6.30 -5.62 -8.42
N ALA A 605 -6.49 -6.81 -9.00
CA ALA A 605 -7.00 -8.00 -8.32
C ALA A 605 -8.26 -7.69 -7.47
N VAL A 606 -9.24 -7.07 -8.09
CA VAL A 606 -10.55 -6.72 -7.51
C VAL A 606 -11.60 -7.72 -7.92
N ARG A 607 -12.78 -7.61 -7.30
CA ARG A 607 -13.95 -8.41 -7.70
C ARG A 607 -14.33 -8.12 -9.15
N ASP A 608 -14.51 -9.17 -9.93
CA ASP A 608 -14.92 -9.09 -11.33
C ASP A 608 -16.45 -8.94 -11.42
N LEU A 609 -16.90 -7.71 -11.59
CA LEU A 609 -18.33 -7.40 -11.68
C LEU A 609 -18.96 -7.86 -12.99
N SER A 610 -18.16 -8.12 -14.06
CA SER A 610 -18.69 -8.66 -15.31
C SER A 610 -19.32 -10.03 -15.16
N LEU A 611 -18.99 -10.76 -14.09
CA LEU A 611 -19.64 -12.04 -13.72
C LEU A 611 -21.09 -11.89 -13.24
N LEU A 612 -21.57 -10.67 -13.01
CA LEU A 612 -22.94 -10.39 -12.59
C LEU A 612 -23.87 -10.13 -13.80
N ASP A 613 -23.30 -9.91 -14.98
CA ASP A 613 -24.06 -9.59 -16.20
C ASP A 613 -24.55 -10.86 -16.95
N ASP A 614 -24.19 -12.05 -16.48
CA ASP A 614 -24.65 -13.36 -16.93
C ASP A 614 -25.81 -13.87 -16.05
#